data_ea9241c8ffdff3e63b6cd94975f66b22
#
_entry.id   ea9241c8ffdff3e63b6cd94975f66b22
#
_cell.length_a   1.000
_cell.length_b   1.000
_cell.length_c   1.000
_cell.angle_alpha   90.00
_cell.angle_beta   90.00
_cell.angle_gamma   90.00
#
_symmetry.space_group_name_H-M   'P 1'
#
loop_
_entity.id
_entity.type
_entity.pdbx_description
1 polymer ?
#
loop_
_entity_poly.entity_id
_entity_poly.type
_entity_poly.pdbx_seq_one_letter_code
_entity_poly.pdbx_strand_id
1 'polypeptide(L)'
;RGSVSENMRAMAVMAARGQLDVVATQDWDALLYGTPHLVRNLMSDGSKQHGRVVRAQMIDLEAMLKTHDLSKAQLIDLAIMIGTDFHPGIRGIGPKTGIKLIKEHGCIEMICQVKNKEIPQRLSEIREIFHHHPAVDVADEDLLPGQIDVKGLIQFLQVERQFSQRRMDNAFDKLREIGLIREGGQTSLFSF
;
A
#
# COMPACT_ATOMS: atom_id res chain seq x y z
N ARG A 1 -1.72 -2.51 19.40
CA ARG A 1 -2.25 -2.00 18.11
C ARG A 1 -1.21 -1.01 17.59
N GLY A 2 -0.43 -1.39 16.60
CA GLY A 2 0.55 -0.51 15.95
C GLY A 2 -0.15 0.66 15.25
N SER A 3 0.58 1.75 15.03
CA SER A 3 0.09 2.87 14.22
C SER A 3 -0.14 2.41 12.77
N VAL A 4 -0.96 3.15 12.00
CA VAL A 4 -1.22 2.83 10.58
C VAL A 4 0.09 2.75 9.79
N SER A 5 1.06 3.62 10.11
CA SER A 5 2.38 3.63 9.48
C SER A 5 3.23 2.40 9.81
N GLU A 6 3.09 1.82 11.02
CA GLU A 6 3.80 0.58 11.41
C GLU A 6 3.26 -0.62 10.64
N ASN A 7 1.94 -0.73 10.51
CA ASN A 7 1.31 -1.79 9.74
C ASN A 7 1.68 -1.71 8.25
N MET A 8 1.73 -0.50 7.70
CA MET A 8 2.14 -0.27 6.31
C MET A 8 3.59 -0.71 6.07
N ARG A 9 4.50 -0.36 6.98
CA ARG A 9 5.90 -0.79 6.91
C ARG A 9 6.02 -2.30 6.94
N ALA A 10 5.30 -2.96 7.87
CA ALA A 10 5.30 -4.41 7.97
C ALA A 10 4.89 -5.06 6.64
N MET A 11 3.77 -4.64 6.07
CA MET A 11 3.29 -5.16 4.78
C MET A 11 4.29 -4.91 3.64
N ALA A 12 4.93 -3.72 3.60
CA ALA A 12 5.93 -3.41 2.58
C ALA A 12 7.16 -4.31 2.68
N VAL A 13 7.65 -4.59 3.91
CA VAL A 13 8.76 -5.52 4.14
C VAL A 13 8.39 -6.93 3.71
N MET A 14 7.21 -7.41 4.07
CA MET A 14 6.73 -8.73 3.68
C MET A 14 6.61 -8.86 2.15
N ALA A 15 6.09 -7.83 1.48
CA ALA A 15 6.02 -7.79 0.02
C ALA A 15 7.42 -7.75 -0.62
N ALA A 16 8.35 -6.98 -0.06
CA ALA A 16 9.74 -6.93 -0.55
C ALA A 16 10.49 -8.26 -0.37
N ARG A 17 10.08 -9.09 0.59
CA ARG A 17 10.59 -10.46 0.81
C ARG A 17 9.89 -11.52 -0.03
N GLY A 18 8.87 -11.15 -0.82
CA GLY A 18 8.07 -12.09 -1.60
C GLY A 18 7.04 -12.89 -0.79
N GLN A 19 6.79 -12.52 0.46
CA GLN A 19 5.76 -13.14 1.30
C GLN A 19 4.35 -12.66 0.94
N LEU A 20 4.24 -11.49 0.30
CA LEU A 20 2.99 -10.93 -0.22
C LEU A 20 3.19 -10.56 -1.69
N ASP A 21 2.21 -10.87 -2.52
CA ASP A 21 2.23 -10.55 -3.95
C ASP A 21 2.04 -9.04 -4.19
N VAL A 22 1.16 -8.42 -3.41
CA VAL A 22 0.80 -7.00 -3.53
C VAL A 22 0.46 -6.39 -2.17
N VAL A 23 0.60 -5.08 -2.06
CA VAL A 23 0.05 -4.28 -0.95
C VAL A 23 -1.10 -3.43 -1.47
N ALA A 24 -2.30 -3.63 -0.93
CA ALA A 24 -3.48 -2.86 -1.33
C ALA A 24 -3.76 -1.73 -0.32
N THR A 25 -3.48 -0.50 -0.71
CA THR A 25 -3.71 0.70 0.12
C THR A 25 -3.95 1.94 -0.73
N GLN A 26 -4.53 2.99 -0.12
CA GLN A 26 -4.63 4.32 -0.74
C GLN A 26 -3.39 5.19 -0.48
N ASP A 27 -2.54 4.76 0.44
CA ASP A 27 -1.37 5.49 0.84
C ASP A 27 -0.19 5.24 -0.11
N TRP A 28 0.36 6.31 -0.64
CA TRP A 28 1.52 6.29 -1.53
C TRP A 28 2.83 5.96 -0.80
N ASP A 29 2.88 6.16 0.51
CA ASP A 29 4.08 5.94 1.30
C ASP A 29 4.53 4.47 1.29
N ALA A 30 3.62 3.53 0.96
CA ALA A 30 3.95 2.14 0.72
C ALA A 30 5.11 1.96 -0.29
N LEU A 31 5.18 2.82 -1.32
CA LEU A 31 6.27 2.80 -2.31
C LEU A 31 7.60 3.24 -1.71
N LEU A 32 7.58 4.20 -0.76
CA LEU A 32 8.77 4.67 -0.07
C LEU A 32 9.39 3.56 0.80
N TYR A 33 8.54 2.72 1.39
CA TYR A 33 8.96 1.53 2.14
C TYR A 33 9.44 0.39 1.24
N GLY A 34 9.30 0.51 -0.09
CA GLY A 34 9.83 -0.44 -1.06
C GLY A 34 8.88 -1.55 -1.46
N THR A 35 7.56 -1.36 -1.28
CA THR A 35 6.55 -2.26 -1.83
C THR A 35 6.74 -2.41 -3.34
N PRO A 36 6.99 -3.63 -3.86
CA PRO A 36 7.19 -3.83 -5.29
C PRO A 36 5.93 -3.52 -6.10
N HIS A 37 4.79 -4.00 -5.63
CA HIS A 37 3.49 -3.83 -6.30
C HIS A 37 2.47 -3.21 -5.34
N LEU A 38 2.07 -1.97 -5.62
CA LEU A 38 1.02 -1.26 -4.89
C LEU A 38 -0.29 -1.31 -5.66
N VAL A 39 -1.37 -1.81 -5.03
CA VAL A 39 -2.72 -1.77 -5.61
C VAL A 39 -3.53 -0.66 -4.94
N ARG A 40 -4.02 0.27 -5.74
CA ARG A 40 -4.88 1.37 -5.30
C ARG A 40 -6.31 1.18 -5.79
N ASN A 41 -7.26 1.73 -5.06
CA ASN A 41 -8.69 1.70 -5.39
C ASN A 41 -9.31 0.31 -5.49
N LEU A 42 -8.70 -0.73 -4.92
CA LEU A 42 -9.21 -2.10 -5.00
C LEU A 42 -10.67 -2.19 -4.55
N MET A 43 -11.00 -1.62 -3.38
CA MET A 43 -12.34 -1.65 -2.81
C MET A 43 -13.33 -0.68 -3.47
N SER A 44 -12.86 0.19 -4.34
CA SER A 44 -13.65 1.23 -5.02
C SER A 44 -13.77 0.98 -6.52
N ASP A 45 -13.27 -0.15 -7.04
CA ASP A 45 -13.31 -0.46 -8.46
C ASP A 45 -14.75 -0.43 -8.99
N GLY A 46 -14.93 0.24 -10.13
CA GLY A 46 -16.25 0.44 -10.74
C GLY A 46 -17.14 1.51 -10.07
N SER A 47 -16.77 2.04 -8.91
CA SER A 47 -17.52 3.12 -8.26
C SER A 47 -17.40 4.45 -9.02
N LYS A 48 -18.38 5.35 -8.85
CA LYS A 48 -18.32 6.70 -9.43
C LYS A 48 -17.90 7.71 -8.37
N GLN A 49 -16.82 8.45 -8.63
CA GLN A 49 -16.39 9.57 -7.80
C GLN A 49 -16.22 10.81 -8.67
N HIS A 50 -16.86 11.90 -8.30
CA HIS A 50 -16.86 13.18 -9.05
C HIS A 50 -17.18 12.99 -10.56
N GLY A 51 -18.15 12.12 -10.86
CA GLY A 51 -18.57 11.83 -12.25
C GLY A 51 -17.63 10.92 -13.06
N ARG A 52 -16.54 10.46 -12.49
CA ARG A 52 -15.58 9.54 -13.13
C ARG A 52 -15.67 8.15 -12.52
N VAL A 53 -15.55 7.13 -13.36
CA VAL A 53 -15.46 5.75 -12.89
C VAL A 53 -14.07 5.53 -12.31
N VAL A 54 -14.01 5.13 -11.04
CA VAL A 54 -12.78 4.73 -10.37
C VAL A 54 -12.41 3.33 -10.85
N ARG A 55 -11.14 3.10 -11.09
CA ARG A 55 -10.59 1.79 -11.43
C ARG A 55 -9.51 1.39 -10.45
N ALA A 56 -9.46 0.11 -10.13
CA ALA A 56 -8.30 -0.45 -9.44
C ALA A 56 -7.06 -0.25 -10.31
N GLN A 57 -5.96 0.13 -9.69
CA GLN A 57 -4.68 0.42 -10.36
C GLN A 57 -3.57 -0.31 -9.65
N MET A 58 -2.78 -1.06 -10.40
CA MET A 58 -1.53 -1.62 -9.91
C MET A 58 -0.37 -0.74 -10.35
N ILE A 59 0.46 -0.36 -9.40
CA ILE A 59 1.66 0.42 -9.60
C ILE A 59 2.85 -0.48 -9.30
N ASP A 60 3.69 -0.68 -10.29
CA ASP A 60 4.97 -1.36 -10.17
C ASP A 60 6.04 -0.32 -9.84
N LEU A 61 6.72 -0.50 -8.70
CA LEU A 61 7.72 0.45 -8.20
C LEU A 61 8.91 0.57 -9.15
N GLU A 62 9.42 -0.54 -9.64
CA GLU A 62 10.60 -0.55 -10.51
C GLU A 62 10.29 0.12 -11.85
N ALA A 63 9.16 -0.23 -12.47
CA ALA A 63 8.70 0.39 -13.70
C ALA A 63 8.47 1.90 -13.53
N MET A 64 7.91 2.32 -12.39
CA MET A 64 7.71 3.73 -12.07
C MET A 64 9.05 4.47 -11.92
N LEU A 65 9.99 3.92 -11.16
CA LEU A 65 11.32 4.50 -10.98
C LEU A 65 12.05 4.63 -12.33
N LYS A 66 12.00 3.59 -13.15
CA LYS A 66 12.59 3.60 -14.50
C LYS A 66 11.93 4.64 -15.41
N THR A 67 10.61 4.73 -15.40
CA THR A 67 9.86 5.71 -16.22
C THR A 67 10.23 7.15 -15.85
N HIS A 68 10.43 7.39 -14.58
CA HIS A 68 10.80 8.72 -14.08
C HIS A 68 12.31 8.95 -13.98
N ASP A 69 13.13 7.95 -14.32
CA ASP A 69 14.59 8.01 -14.20
C ASP A 69 15.04 8.47 -12.80
N LEU A 70 14.53 7.76 -11.80
CA LEU A 70 14.80 8.02 -10.38
C LEU A 70 15.30 6.76 -9.70
N SER A 71 16.24 6.90 -8.78
CA SER A 71 16.54 5.86 -7.79
C SER A 71 15.52 5.87 -6.65
N LYS A 72 15.45 4.77 -5.88
CA LYS A 72 14.62 4.72 -4.66
C LYS A 72 15.03 5.80 -3.66
N ALA A 73 16.31 6.07 -3.49
CA ALA A 73 16.80 7.12 -2.60
C ALA A 73 16.31 8.51 -3.05
N GLN A 74 16.33 8.78 -4.36
CA GLN A 74 15.80 10.02 -4.91
C GLN A 74 14.28 10.12 -4.78
N LEU A 75 13.54 9.02 -4.86
CA LEU A 75 12.10 9.01 -4.59
C LEU A 75 11.80 9.36 -3.13
N ILE A 76 12.58 8.84 -2.18
CA ILE A 76 12.47 9.19 -0.75
C ILE A 76 12.77 10.67 -0.55
N ASP A 77 13.86 11.18 -1.10
CA ASP A 77 14.21 12.59 -1.03
C ASP A 77 13.13 13.49 -1.63
N LEU A 78 12.58 13.08 -2.77
CA LEU A 78 11.46 13.78 -3.40
C LEU A 78 10.24 13.85 -2.49
N ALA A 79 9.89 12.74 -1.86
CA ALA A 79 8.76 12.66 -0.93
C ALA A 79 9.00 13.58 0.29
N ILE A 80 10.18 13.55 0.89
CA ILE A 80 10.55 14.43 2.02
C ILE A 80 10.44 15.92 1.62
N MET A 81 10.87 16.28 0.41
CA MET A 81 10.77 17.67 -0.06
C MET A 81 9.32 18.12 -0.29
N ILE A 82 8.44 17.22 -0.72
CA ILE A 82 7.02 17.53 -0.95
C ILE A 82 6.25 17.55 0.37
N GLY A 83 6.57 16.62 1.28
CA GLY A 83 5.96 16.42 2.58
C GLY A 83 5.61 14.96 2.81
N THR A 84 5.88 14.48 4.00
CA THR A 84 5.53 13.16 4.51
C THR A 84 4.98 13.29 5.94
N ASP A 85 4.55 12.22 6.56
CA ASP A 85 4.15 12.22 7.98
C ASP A 85 5.27 12.67 8.94
N PHE A 86 6.53 12.61 8.48
CA PHE A 86 7.72 12.91 9.29
C PHE A 86 8.30 14.31 9.03
N HIS A 87 7.91 14.96 7.93
CA HIS A 87 8.38 16.28 7.56
C HIS A 87 7.36 17.04 6.71
N PRO A 88 7.05 18.31 7.02
CA PRO A 88 6.01 19.08 6.31
C PRO A 88 6.37 19.47 4.86
N GLY A 89 7.54 19.08 4.38
CA GLY A 89 8.04 19.48 3.07
C GLY A 89 8.84 20.79 3.09
N ILE A 90 9.44 21.12 1.94
CA ILE A 90 10.21 22.36 1.75
C ILE A 90 9.30 23.38 1.06
N ARG A 91 9.06 24.51 1.71
CA ARG A 91 8.18 25.57 1.18
C ARG A 91 8.58 25.98 -0.24
N GLY A 92 7.64 25.89 -1.17
CA GLY A 92 7.81 26.24 -2.58
C GLY A 92 8.32 25.11 -3.46
N ILE A 93 8.48 23.89 -2.92
CA ILE A 93 8.82 22.70 -3.68
C ILE A 93 7.61 21.75 -3.69
N GLY A 94 6.88 21.72 -4.80
CA GLY A 94 5.82 20.74 -5.04
C GLY A 94 6.29 19.61 -5.97
N PRO A 95 5.43 18.65 -6.30
CA PRO A 95 5.79 17.45 -7.07
C PRO A 95 6.53 17.76 -8.38
N LYS A 96 5.99 18.64 -9.21
CA LYS A 96 6.59 18.97 -10.52
C LYS A 96 7.98 19.62 -10.38
N THR A 97 8.10 20.54 -9.45
CA THR A 97 9.38 21.23 -9.16
C THR A 97 10.36 20.27 -8.51
N GLY A 98 9.89 19.44 -7.58
CA GLY A 98 10.71 18.46 -6.88
C GLY A 98 11.34 17.43 -7.82
N ILE A 99 10.56 16.84 -8.74
CA ILE A 99 11.09 15.91 -9.74
C ILE A 99 12.19 16.55 -10.60
N LYS A 100 11.97 17.79 -11.04
CA LYS A 100 12.97 18.51 -11.82
C LYS A 100 14.27 18.72 -11.02
N LEU A 101 14.14 19.20 -9.80
CA LEU A 101 15.28 19.50 -8.93
C LEU A 101 16.07 18.24 -8.55
N ILE A 102 15.37 17.13 -8.23
CA ILE A 102 16.05 15.89 -7.85
C ILE A 102 16.83 15.28 -9.02
N LYS A 103 16.32 15.41 -10.24
CA LYS A 103 17.03 14.99 -11.45
C LYS A 103 18.26 15.87 -11.75
N GLU A 104 18.14 17.16 -11.50
CA GLU A 104 19.20 18.12 -11.78
C GLU A 104 20.33 18.09 -10.74
N HIS A 105 19.98 17.90 -9.47
CA HIS A 105 20.92 18.05 -8.34
C HIS A 105 21.16 16.77 -7.54
N GLY A 106 20.37 15.75 -7.74
CA GLY A 106 20.58 14.40 -7.19
C GLY A 106 20.04 14.17 -5.78
N CYS A 107 20.17 15.11 -4.85
CA CYS A 107 19.74 14.93 -3.44
C CYS A 107 19.27 16.23 -2.79
N ILE A 108 18.60 16.12 -1.65
CA ILE A 108 18.04 17.27 -0.90
C ILE A 108 19.12 18.28 -0.52
N GLU A 109 20.28 17.83 -0.07
CA GLU A 109 21.36 18.69 0.41
C GLU A 109 21.82 19.65 -0.70
N MET A 110 22.06 19.10 -1.90
CA MET A 110 22.47 19.92 -3.06
C MET A 110 21.36 20.89 -3.48
N ILE A 111 20.11 20.43 -3.45
CA ILE A 111 18.95 21.27 -3.77
C ILE A 111 18.83 22.42 -2.78
N CYS A 112 18.97 22.15 -1.49
CA CYS A 112 18.91 23.17 -0.45
C CYS A 112 20.03 24.20 -0.60
N GLN A 113 21.23 23.75 -0.91
CA GLN A 113 22.37 24.63 -1.17
C GLN A 113 22.10 25.56 -2.36
N VAL A 114 21.68 25.02 -3.52
CA VAL A 114 21.43 25.81 -4.73
C VAL A 114 20.25 26.77 -4.56
N LYS A 115 19.20 26.33 -3.80
CA LYS A 115 17.99 27.13 -3.58
C LYS A 115 18.07 28.05 -2.36
N ASN A 116 19.21 28.08 -1.66
CA ASN A 116 19.41 28.81 -0.41
C ASN A 116 18.28 28.48 0.61
N LYS A 117 18.04 27.19 0.82
CA LYS A 117 17.07 26.65 1.77
C LYS A 117 17.78 25.93 2.89
N GLU A 118 17.13 25.87 4.03
CA GLU A 118 17.61 25.05 5.14
C GLU A 118 17.41 23.56 4.83
N ILE A 119 18.41 22.76 5.18
CA ILE A 119 18.30 21.31 5.10
C ILE A 119 17.30 20.86 6.17
N PRO A 120 16.35 19.96 5.84
CA PRO A 120 15.41 19.43 6.81
C PRO A 120 16.12 18.90 8.06
N GLN A 121 15.64 19.29 9.24
CA GLN A 121 16.14 18.71 10.48
C GLN A 121 15.90 17.21 10.50
N ARG A 122 16.84 16.45 11.08
CA ARG A 122 16.76 15.00 11.18
C ARG A 122 16.60 14.27 9.82
N LEU A 123 17.10 14.85 8.73
CA LEU A 123 16.97 14.30 7.37
C LEU A 123 17.44 12.84 7.30
N SER A 124 18.60 12.53 7.89
CA SER A 124 19.15 11.17 7.94
C SER A 124 18.22 10.20 8.68
N GLU A 125 17.66 10.61 9.82
CA GLU A 125 16.72 9.78 10.58
C GLU A 125 15.43 9.52 9.81
N ILE A 126 14.92 10.53 9.08
CA ILE A 126 13.72 10.37 8.25
C ILE A 126 14.01 9.41 7.09
N ARG A 127 15.17 9.51 6.44
CA ARG A 127 15.59 8.54 5.41
C ARG A 127 15.67 7.12 5.97
N GLU A 128 16.24 6.95 7.18
CA GLU A 128 16.33 5.66 7.86
C GLU A 128 14.95 5.02 8.10
N ILE A 129 13.92 5.82 8.39
CA ILE A 129 12.54 5.32 8.54
C ILE A 129 12.06 4.60 7.27
N PHE A 130 12.51 5.04 6.08
CA PHE A 130 12.12 4.43 4.81
C PHE A 130 13.09 3.35 4.30
N HIS A 131 14.32 3.30 4.83
CA HIS A 131 15.35 2.33 4.43
C HIS A 131 15.44 1.12 5.34
N HIS A 132 15.38 1.35 6.65
CA HIS A 132 15.56 0.31 7.65
C HIS A 132 14.26 0.04 8.41
N HIS A 133 13.70 -1.12 8.18
CA HIS A 133 12.48 -1.56 8.85
C HIS A 133 12.83 -2.65 9.86
N PRO A 134 12.28 -2.58 11.08
CA PRO A 134 12.38 -3.69 12.00
C PRO A 134 11.87 -4.94 11.30
N ALA A 135 12.56 -6.04 11.49
CA ALA A 135 12.14 -7.32 10.96
C ALA A 135 10.74 -7.64 11.49
N VAL A 136 9.81 -7.87 10.57
CA VAL A 136 8.52 -8.49 10.90
C VAL A 136 8.74 -9.98 10.74
N ASP A 137 8.74 -10.69 11.84
CA ASP A 137 8.88 -12.14 11.85
C ASP A 137 7.48 -12.77 11.84
N VAL A 138 6.97 -12.99 10.63
CA VAL A 138 5.71 -13.69 10.39
C VAL A 138 6.04 -14.96 9.64
N ALA A 139 5.65 -16.10 10.20
CA ALA A 139 5.83 -17.37 9.53
C ALA A 139 4.96 -17.44 8.26
N ASP A 140 5.45 -18.07 7.21
CA ASP A 140 4.70 -18.18 5.94
C ASP A 140 3.35 -18.90 6.14
N GLU A 141 3.28 -19.80 7.11
CA GLU A 141 2.05 -20.51 7.49
C GLU A 141 0.96 -19.57 8.04
N ASP A 142 1.36 -18.50 8.74
CA ASP A 142 0.43 -17.49 9.28
C ASP A 142 -0.13 -16.56 8.18
N LEU A 143 0.47 -16.56 7.00
CA LEU A 143 0.05 -15.80 5.84
C LEU A 143 -0.92 -16.58 4.94
N LEU A 144 -1.06 -17.88 5.17
CA LEU A 144 -1.99 -18.71 4.40
C LEU A 144 -3.42 -18.29 4.73
N PRO A 145 -4.28 -18.14 3.71
CA PRO A 145 -5.69 -17.85 3.94
C PRO A 145 -6.32 -18.98 4.75
N GLY A 146 -7.03 -18.63 5.81
CA GLY A 146 -7.83 -19.59 6.57
C GLY A 146 -9.01 -20.13 5.75
N GLN A 147 -9.58 -21.22 6.22
CA GLN A 147 -10.83 -21.73 5.64
C GLN A 147 -11.99 -20.81 6.00
N ILE A 148 -12.92 -20.62 5.06
CA ILE A 148 -14.12 -19.83 5.32
C ILE A 148 -15.10 -20.66 6.17
N ASP A 149 -15.31 -20.23 7.41
CA ASP A 149 -16.37 -20.77 8.26
C ASP A 149 -17.72 -20.18 7.86
N VAL A 150 -18.41 -20.86 6.96
CA VAL A 150 -19.73 -20.43 6.46
C VAL A 150 -20.76 -20.33 7.58
N LYS A 151 -20.73 -21.27 8.54
CA LYS A 151 -21.69 -21.28 9.66
C LYS A 151 -21.44 -20.12 10.61
N GLY A 152 -20.18 -19.90 10.98
CA GLY A 152 -19.78 -18.76 11.80
C GLY A 152 -20.08 -17.43 11.11
N LEU A 153 -19.88 -17.34 9.78
CA LEU A 153 -20.20 -16.14 9.02
C LEU A 153 -21.71 -15.83 9.00
N ILE A 154 -22.56 -16.85 8.84
CA ILE A 154 -24.03 -16.72 8.94
C ILE A 154 -24.41 -16.27 10.36
N GLN A 155 -23.91 -16.93 11.38
CA GLN A 155 -24.18 -16.57 12.77
C GLN A 155 -23.80 -15.10 13.04
N PHE A 156 -22.60 -14.71 12.67
CA PHE A 156 -22.10 -13.34 12.90
C PHE A 156 -22.88 -12.30 12.10
N LEU A 157 -23.01 -12.48 10.79
CA LEU A 157 -23.59 -11.43 9.94
C LEU A 157 -25.14 -11.39 10.02
N GLN A 158 -25.80 -12.57 9.96
CA GLN A 158 -27.25 -12.62 9.89
C GLN A 158 -27.88 -12.53 11.28
N VAL A 159 -27.40 -13.33 12.26
CA VAL A 159 -27.99 -13.37 13.58
C VAL A 159 -27.54 -12.19 14.44
N GLU A 160 -26.25 -11.95 14.56
CA GLU A 160 -25.72 -10.89 15.45
C GLU A 160 -25.78 -9.49 14.82
N ARG A 161 -25.57 -9.38 13.51
CA ARG A 161 -25.52 -8.11 12.78
C ARG A 161 -26.75 -7.82 11.94
N GLN A 162 -27.75 -8.70 11.96
CA GLN A 162 -29.05 -8.54 11.31
C GLN A 162 -28.95 -8.24 9.80
N PHE A 163 -27.97 -8.80 9.11
CA PHE A 163 -27.91 -8.73 7.66
C PHE A 163 -29.11 -9.47 7.06
N SER A 164 -29.76 -8.88 6.07
CA SER A 164 -30.89 -9.51 5.39
C SER A 164 -30.44 -10.76 4.63
N GLN A 165 -31.34 -11.77 4.53
CA GLN A 165 -31.11 -12.99 3.76
C GLN A 165 -30.61 -12.68 2.35
N ARG A 166 -31.24 -11.76 1.64
CA ARG A 166 -30.85 -11.35 0.28
C ARG A 166 -29.39 -10.87 0.19
N ARG A 167 -28.87 -10.15 1.21
CA ARG A 167 -27.47 -9.70 1.23
C ARG A 167 -26.53 -10.88 1.44
N MET A 168 -26.94 -11.85 2.27
CA MET A 168 -26.16 -13.06 2.51
C MET A 168 -26.11 -13.92 1.25
N ASP A 169 -27.26 -14.16 0.61
CA ASP A 169 -27.34 -14.94 -0.63
C ASP A 169 -26.43 -14.35 -1.71
N ASN A 170 -26.54 -13.05 -1.95
CA ASN A 170 -25.68 -12.35 -2.93
C ASN A 170 -24.17 -12.44 -2.60
N ALA A 171 -23.81 -12.44 -1.31
CA ALA A 171 -22.41 -12.56 -0.91
C ALA A 171 -21.91 -14.00 -1.12
N PHE A 172 -22.72 -14.99 -0.72
CA PHE A 172 -22.36 -16.39 -0.90
C PHE A 172 -22.32 -16.82 -2.36
N ASP A 173 -23.22 -16.30 -3.19
CA ASP A 173 -23.19 -16.58 -4.64
C ASP A 173 -21.89 -16.07 -5.26
N LYS A 174 -21.44 -14.86 -4.90
CA LYS A 174 -20.14 -14.35 -5.34
C LYS A 174 -18.96 -15.19 -4.84
N LEU A 175 -19.01 -15.65 -3.58
CA LEU A 175 -17.96 -16.52 -3.04
C LEU A 175 -17.92 -17.89 -3.71
N ARG A 176 -19.09 -18.43 -4.14
CA ARG A 176 -19.16 -19.65 -4.95
C ARG A 176 -18.64 -19.43 -6.35
N GLU A 177 -19.03 -18.32 -6.99
CA GLU A 177 -18.60 -17.96 -8.35
C GLU A 177 -17.08 -17.89 -8.49
N ILE A 178 -16.40 -17.36 -7.46
CA ILE A 178 -14.93 -17.28 -7.43
C ILE A 178 -14.27 -18.52 -6.78
N GLY A 179 -15.04 -19.57 -6.50
CA GLY A 179 -14.52 -20.86 -6.01
C GLY A 179 -14.07 -20.88 -4.55
N LEU A 180 -14.36 -19.83 -3.77
CA LEU A 180 -13.98 -19.77 -2.35
C LEU A 180 -14.89 -20.62 -1.43
N ILE A 181 -16.09 -20.92 -1.87
CA ILE A 181 -17.04 -21.82 -1.17
C ILE A 181 -17.54 -22.85 -2.18
N ARG A 182 -17.53 -24.14 -1.80
CA ARG A 182 -18.12 -25.22 -2.60
C ARG A 182 -19.51 -25.56 -2.10
N GLU A 183 -20.38 -26.05 -2.99
CA GLU A 183 -21.64 -26.66 -2.60
C GLU A 183 -21.36 -27.91 -1.73
N GLY A 184 -21.86 -27.92 -0.51
CA GLY A 184 -21.63 -29.01 0.43
C GLY A 184 -20.77 -28.70 1.65
N GLY A 185 -20.33 -27.45 1.83
CA GLY A 185 -19.70 -26.98 3.09
C GLY A 185 -18.23 -27.31 3.26
N GLN A 186 -17.52 -27.76 2.23
CA GLN A 186 -16.06 -27.88 2.25
C GLN A 186 -15.41 -26.71 1.49
N THR A 187 -14.65 -25.91 2.23
CA THR A 187 -13.87 -24.79 1.68
C THR A 187 -12.49 -25.28 1.27
N SER A 188 -12.09 -25.03 0.02
CA SER A 188 -10.70 -25.17 -0.41
C SER A 188 -10.29 -23.91 -1.17
N LEU A 189 -9.33 -23.20 -0.63
CA LEU A 189 -8.78 -21.97 -1.23
C LEU A 189 -7.70 -22.23 -2.27
N PHE A 190 -7.25 -23.46 -2.43
CA PHE A 190 -6.22 -23.83 -3.39
C PHE A 190 -6.54 -25.15 -4.09
N SER A 191 -6.95 -25.06 -5.34
CA SER A 191 -6.85 -26.09 -6.34
C SER A 191 -6.51 -25.38 -7.65
N PHE A 192 -5.24 -25.10 -7.83
CA PHE A 192 -4.63 -24.79 -9.13
C PHE A 192 -3.71 -25.91 -9.50
#